data_d8d059ec50fcf39d8982e244a576371f
#
_entry.id   d8d059ec50fcf39d8982e244a576371f
#
_cell.length_a   1.000
_cell.length_b   1.000
_cell.length_c   1.000
_cell.angle_alpha   90.00
_cell.angle_beta   90.00
_cell.angle_gamma   90.00
#
_symmetry.space_group_name_H-M   'P 1'
#
loop_
_entity.id
_entity.type
_entity.pdbx_description
1 polymer ?
#
loop_
_entity_poly.entity_id
_entity_poly.type
_entity_poly.pdbx_seq_one_letter_code
_entity_poly.pdbx_strand_id
1 'polypeptide(L)'
;MIQASSKYLKEEFKTSVSTDMVKVDGRVLPAPKLNLGPQDKPLVPRDGAWDMRNKSLYDGARIQTWALACFAPSCWCNEGHLRKFCQQMASVSSGEGMRMTEEPIAVRYARDKNEVRILFP
;
A
#
# COMPACT_ATOMS: atom_id res chain seq x y z
N MET A 1 -21.56 25.05 -8.27
CA MET A 1 -21.07 24.55 -9.58
C MET A 1 -22.12 23.75 -10.39
N ILE A 2 -23.04 23.04 -9.76
CA ILE A 2 -24.11 22.27 -10.46
C ILE A 2 -25.15 23.20 -11.14
N GLN A 3 -25.40 24.39 -10.61
CA GLN A 3 -26.38 25.34 -11.18
C GLN A 3 -25.97 25.93 -12.54
N ALA A 4 -24.68 26.10 -12.82
CA ALA A 4 -24.22 26.67 -14.09
C ALA A 4 -24.40 25.72 -15.28
N SER A 5 -24.34 24.40 -15.05
CA SER A 5 -24.51 23.38 -16.10
C SER A 5 -25.98 23.09 -16.44
N SER A 6 -26.93 23.52 -15.57
CA SER A 6 -28.32 23.09 -15.71
C SER A 6 -29.06 23.72 -16.88
N LYS A 7 -28.65 24.92 -17.35
CA LYS A 7 -29.31 25.62 -18.46
C LYS A 7 -29.06 24.90 -19.78
N TYR A 8 -27.82 24.64 -20.12
CA TYR A 8 -27.43 23.91 -21.33
C TYR A 8 -27.96 22.47 -21.33
N LEU A 9 -27.88 21.79 -20.21
CA LEU A 9 -28.40 20.42 -20.08
C LEU A 9 -29.92 20.35 -20.33
N LYS A 10 -30.68 21.34 -19.82
CA LYS A 10 -32.13 21.40 -20.04
C LYS A 10 -32.52 21.81 -21.46
N GLU A 11 -31.84 22.80 -22.03
CA GLU A 11 -32.22 23.37 -23.34
C GLU A 11 -31.74 22.51 -24.50
N GLU A 12 -30.50 22.01 -24.46
CA GLU A 12 -29.90 21.24 -25.55
C GLU A 12 -30.13 19.73 -25.42
N PHE A 13 -29.92 19.19 -24.22
CA PHE A 13 -30.01 17.74 -24.02
C PHE A 13 -31.34 17.26 -23.44
N LYS A 14 -32.26 18.18 -23.15
CA LYS A 14 -33.56 17.88 -22.52
C LYS A 14 -33.44 17.09 -21.22
N THR A 15 -32.30 17.22 -20.51
CA THR A 15 -31.97 16.47 -19.30
C THR A 15 -32.04 17.40 -18.09
N SER A 16 -32.57 16.92 -16.97
CA SER A 16 -32.55 17.63 -15.70
C SER A 16 -31.82 16.81 -14.65
N VAL A 17 -30.99 17.49 -13.84
CA VAL A 17 -30.30 16.87 -12.72
C VAL A 17 -30.99 17.30 -11.44
N SER A 18 -31.44 16.32 -10.63
CA SER A 18 -31.99 16.61 -9.31
C SER A 18 -30.86 17.03 -8.37
N THR A 19 -31.14 17.99 -7.51
CA THR A 19 -30.25 18.38 -6.40
C THR A 19 -30.43 17.48 -5.19
N ASP A 20 -31.49 16.70 -5.16
CA ASP A 20 -31.76 15.78 -4.06
C ASP A 20 -31.00 14.47 -4.26
N MET A 21 -30.48 13.94 -3.18
CA MET A 21 -29.81 12.64 -3.20
C MET A 21 -30.81 11.53 -3.49
N VAL A 22 -30.43 10.65 -4.42
CA VAL A 22 -31.24 9.45 -4.70
C VAL A 22 -31.22 8.54 -3.48
N LYS A 23 -32.39 8.13 -3.04
CA LYS A 23 -32.57 7.08 -2.01
C LYS A 23 -32.76 5.75 -2.72
N VAL A 24 -31.90 4.80 -2.43
CA VAL A 24 -31.97 3.46 -2.99
C VAL A 24 -31.94 2.43 -1.86
N ASP A 25 -32.67 1.34 -2.02
CA ASP A 25 -32.55 0.21 -1.11
C ASP A 25 -31.25 -0.52 -1.37
N GLY A 26 -30.44 -0.70 -0.32
CA GLY A 26 -29.16 -1.36 -0.38
C GLY A 26 -29.07 -2.53 0.58
N ARG A 27 -28.27 -3.53 0.24
CA ARG A 27 -27.95 -4.65 1.13
C ARG A 27 -26.53 -4.50 1.66
N VAL A 28 -26.38 -4.48 2.97
CA VAL A 28 -25.07 -4.54 3.63
C VAL A 28 -24.58 -5.98 3.63
N LEU A 29 -23.48 -6.24 2.94
CA LEU A 29 -22.85 -7.55 2.93
C LEU A 29 -22.01 -7.72 4.21
N PRO A 30 -21.99 -8.94 4.80
CA PRO A 30 -21.10 -9.21 5.92
C PRO A 30 -19.64 -9.11 5.48
N ALA A 31 -18.77 -8.70 6.40
CA ALA A 31 -17.32 -8.66 6.13
C ALA A 31 -16.80 -10.05 5.74
N PRO A 32 -15.94 -10.15 4.72
CA PRO A 32 -15.33 -11.42 4.33
C PRO A 32 -14.41 -11.94 5.43
N LYS A 33 -14.32 -13.25 5.56
CA LYS A 33 -13.30 -13.89 6.42
C LYS A 33 -11.98 -13.90 5.66
N LEU A 34 -10.92 -13.38 6.29
CA LEU A 34 -9.57 -13.41 5.73
C LEU A 34 -8.86 -14.69 6.20
N ASN A 35 -8.43 -15.51 5.26
CA ASN A 35 -7.55 -16.63 5.54
C ASN A 35 -6.11 -16.11 5.42
N LEU A 36 -5.43 -16.09 6.53
CA LEU A 36 -4.02 -15.76 6.64
C LEU A 36 -3.15 -17.04 6.52
N GLY A 37 -1.99 -17.06 7.11
CA GLY A 37 -1.11 -18.22 7.03
C GLY A 37 -1.77 -19.54 7.43
N PRO A 38 -1.19 -20.68 7.00
CA PRO A 38 -1.82 -21.98 7.12
C PRO A 38 -2.13 -22.42 8.56
N GLN A 39 -1.46 -21.82 9.54
CA GLN A 39 -1.69 -22.08 10.96
C GLN A 39 -2.54 -20.99 11.65
N ASP A 40 -2.90 -19.93 10.93
CA ASP A 40 -3.68 -18.83 11.46
C ASP A 40 -5.18 -19.09 11.40
N LYS A 41 -5.89 -18.69 12.45
CA LYS A 41 -7.36 -18.73 12.44
C LYS A 41 -7.89 -17.65 11.48
N PRO A 42 -8.99 -17.94 10.75
CA PRO A 42 -9.64 -16.93 9.92
C PRO A 42 -9.98 -15.68 10.71
N LEU A 43 -9.67 -14.53 10.16
CA LEU A 43 -9.87 -13.21 10.76
C LEU A 43 -11.05 -12.51 10.09
N VAL A 44 -11.92 -11.91 10.90
CA VAL A 44 -13.02 -11.07 10.40
C VAL A 44 -12.62 -9.60 10.58
N PRO A 45 -12.49 -8.84 9.49
CA PRO A 45 -12.24 -7.40 9.56
C PRO A 45 -13.37 -6.68 10.30
N ARG A 46 -13.02 -5.61 11.02
CA ARG A 46 -13.98 -4.67 11.62
C ARG A 46 -13.76 -3.30 11.00
N ASP A 47 -14.82 -2.70 10.49
CA ASP A 47 -14.78 -1.37 9.84
C ASP A 47 -13.68 -1.23 8.75
N GLY A 48 -13.45 -2.32 7.99
CA GLY A 48 -12.43 -2.37 6.95
C GLY A 48 -10.99 -2.47 7.44
N ALA A 49 -10.77 -2.65 8.75
CA ALA A 49 -9.45 -2.76 9.35
C ALA A 49 -9.21 -4.14 9.98
N TRP A 50 -7.97 -4.57 9.99
CA TRP A 50 -7.52 -5.78 10.67
C TRP A 50 -6.08 -5.64 11.14
N ASP A 51 -5.67 -6.46 12.08
CA ASP A 51 -4.35 -6.45 12.68
C ASP A 51 -3.52 -7.64 12.16
N MET A 52 -2.35 -7.34 11.59
CA MET A 52 -1.41 -8.33 11.07
C MET A 52 -0.34 -8.75 12.09
N ARG A 53 -0.33 -8.19 13.30
CA ARG A 53 0.66 -8.57 14.32
C ARG A 53 0.55 -10.06 14.67
N ASN A 54 1.66 -10.76 14.65
CA ASN A 54 1.75 -12.21 14.87
C ASN A 54 0.88 -13.02 13.90
N LYS A 55 0.75 -12.53 12.67
CA LYS A 55 0.07 -13.21 11.57
C LYS A 55 1.03 -13.40 10.42
N SER A 56 0.85 -14.48 9.68
CA SER A 56 1.61 -14.71 8.47
C SER A 56 0.73 -14.59 7.23
N LEU A 57 1.32 -14.26 6.11
CA LEU A 57 0.64 -14.25 4.82
C LEU A 57 0.39 -15.69 4.38
N TYR A 58 -0.76 -15.93 3.76
CA TYR A 58 -1.12 -17.25 3.22
C TYR A 58 -0.15 -17.68 2.12
N ASP A 59 0.19 -16.79 1.23
CA ASP A 59 1.20 -16.97 0.19
C ASP A 59 2.09 -15.72 0.15
N GLY A 60 3.21 -15.78 0.84
CA GLY A 60 4.15 -14.67 0.96
C GLY A 60 5.08 -14.60 -0.25
N ALA A 61 5.31 -13.39 -0.73
CA ALA A 61 6.22 -13.12 -1.84
C ALA A 61 7.67 -13.53 -1.51
N ARG A 62 8.40 -13.95 -2.56
CA ARG A 62 9.85 -14.17 -2.51
C ARG A 62 10.57 -13.02 -3.19
N ILE A 63 11.27 -12.22 -2.41
CA ILE A 63 12.04 -11.07 -2.87
C ILE A 63 13.51 -11.45 -2.85
N GLN A 64 14.04 -11.84 -4.00
CA GLN A 64 15.45 -12.26 -4.14
C GLN A 64 16.35 -11.09 -4.50
N THR A 65 15.80 -10.10 -5.20
CA THR A 65 16.57 -8.97 -5.72
C THR A 65 15.85 -7.68 -5.37
N TRP A 66 16.52 -6.79 -4.66
CA TRP A 66 16.00 -5.50 -4.27
C TRP A 66 17.13 -4.51 -4.04
N ALA A 67 16.81 -3.23 -4.06
CA ALA A 67 17.76 -2.15 -3.85
C ALA A 67 17.19 -1.11 -2.89
N LEU A 68 18.05 -0.38 -2.21
CA LEU A 68 17.69 0.65 -1.25
C LEU A 68 18.14 2.02 -1.73
N ALA A 69 17.19 2.93 -1.90
CA ALA A 69 17.45 4.35 -2.12
C ALA A 69 17.15 5.13 -0.84
N CYS A 70 18.16 5.78 -0.27
CA CYS A 70 18.03 6.59 0.94
C CYS A 70 17.95 8.07 0.56
N PHE A 71 16.85 8.73 0.90
CA PHE A 71 16.65 10.17 0.68
C PHE A 71 17.11 11.04 1.85
N ALA A 72 17.46 10.42 2.99
CA ALA A 72 18.02 11.13 4.10
C ALA A 72 19.52 11.42 3.86
N PRO A 73 20.03 12.58 4.29
CA PRO A 73 21.45 12.87 4.25
C PRO A 73 22.28 11.82 5.01
N SER A 74 23.46 11.49 4.51
CA SER A 74 24.35 10.48 5.12
C SER A 74 24.80 10.82 6.55
N CYS A 75 24.77 12.09 6.92
CA CYS A 75 25.05 12.54 8.28
C CYS A 75 23.94 12.12 9.28
N TRP A 76 22.70 11.94 8.82
CA TRP A 76 21.57 11.52 9.65
C TRP A 76 21.32 10.01 9.55
N CYS A 77 21.59 9.43 8.39
CA CYS A 77 21.37 8.02 8.13
C CYS A 77 22.64 7.41 7.51
N ASN A 78 23.56 6.99 8.36
CA ASN A 78 24.81 6.39 7.93
C ASN A 78 24.63 4.92 7.49
N GLU A 79 25.67 4.32 6.93
CA GLU A 79 25.65 2.92 6.45
C GLU A 79 25.26 1.91 7.53
N GLY A 80 25.65 2.14 8.78
CA GLY A 80 25.28 1.29 9.90
C GLY A 80 23.76 1.30 10.16
N HIS A 81 23.13 2.47 10.05
CA HIS A 81 21.67 2.58 10.15
C HIS A 81 20.97 1.87 8.99
N LEU A 82 21.48 2.02 7.75
CA LEU A 82 20.91 1.36 6.58
C LEU A 82 21.04 -0.16 6.66
N ARG A 83 22.19 -0.66 7.09
CA ARG A 83 22.39 -2.10 7.30
C ARG A 83 21.42 -2.67 8.34
N LYS A 84 21.30 -1.99 9.48
CA LYS A 84 20.34 -2.39 10.54
C LYS A 84 18.90 -2.37 10.03
N PHE A 85 18.54 -1.37 9.24
CA PHE A 85 17.22 -1.30 8.59
C PHE A 85 16.97 -2.49 7.67
N CYS A 86 17.94 -2.84 6.81
CA CYS A 86 17.84 -4.00 5.90
C CYS A 86 17.64 -5.31 6.67
N GLN A 87 18.42 -5.53 7.72
CA GLN A 87 18.31 -6.72 8.58
C GLN A 87 16.94 -6.79 9.27
N GLN A 88 16.47 -5.67 9.83
CA GLN A 88 15.15 -5.62 10.46
C GLN A 88 14.03 -5.88 9.46
N MET A 89 14.14 -5.32 8.25
CA MET A 89 13.14 -5.52 7.20
C MET A 89 13.06 -6.99 6.77
N ALA A 90 14.21 -7.64 6.55
CA ALA A 90 14.25 -9.06 6.22
C ALA A 90 13.71 -9.94 7.36
N SER A 91 14.04 -9.61 8.61
CA SER A 91 13.55 -10.34 9.79
C SER A 91 12.02 -10.22 9.94
N VAL A 92 11.47 -9.01 9.83
CA VAL A 92 10.01 -8.78 9.92
C VAL A 92 9.30 -9.48 8.76
N SER A 93 9.81 -9.34 7.53
CA SER A 93 9.25 -9.99 6.35
C SER A 93 9.20 -11.51 6.51
N SER A 94 10.26 -12.10 7.05
CA SER A 94 10.32 -13.54 7.32
C SER A 94 9.27 -13.96 8.37
N GLY A 95 9.09 -13.17 9.42
CA GLY A 95 8.06 -13.41 10.45
C GLY A 95 6.64 -13.38 9.90
N GLU A 96 6.39 -12.57 8.87
CA GLU A 96 5.09 -12.46 8.20
C GLU A 96 4.94 -13.44 7.02
N GLY A 97 5.86 -14.38 6.84
CA GLY A 97 5.78 -15.42 5.81
C GLY A 97 6.32 -15.04 4.44
N MET A 98 6.92 -13.85 4.29
CA MET A 98 7.64 -13.46 3.08
C MET A 98 9.12 -13.91 3.18
N ARG A 99 9.74 -14.22 2.04
CA ARG A 99 11.16 -14.51 1.97
C ARG A 99 11.90 -13.39 1.26
N MET A 100 12.71 -12.66 2.01
CA MET A 100 13.50 -11.55 1.50
C MET A 100 14.99 -11.80 1.81
N THR A 101 15.87 -11.52 0.85
CA THR A 101 17.31 -11.54 1.10
C THR A 101 17.69 -10.40 2.04
N GLU A 102 18.57 -10.66 3.00
CA GLU A 102 19.00 -9.65 4.00
C GLU A 102 19.79 -8.51 3.35
N GLU A 103 20.54 -8.80 2.31
CA GLU A 103 21.38 -7.81 1.64
C GLU A 103 20.76 -7.35 0.33
N PRO A 104 20.57 -6.03 0.15
CA PRO A 104 20.17 -5.48 -1.13
C PRO A 104 21.34 -5.55 -2.12
N ILE A 105 21.05 -5.66 -3.41
CA ILE A 105 22.09 -5.66 -4.46
C ILE A 105 22.78 -4.30 -4.58
N ALA A 106 22.12 -3.24 -4.16
CA ALA A 106 22.68 -1.89 -4.15
C ALA A 106 22.03 -1.02 -3.06
N VAL A 107 22.84 -0.19 -2.43
CA VAL A 107 22.42 0.88 -1.53
C VAL A 107 22.95 2.19 -2.08
N ARG A 108 22.08 3.17 -2.29
CA ARG A 108 22.45 4.49 -2.82
C ARG A 108 21.73 5.59 -2.05
N TYR A 109 22.41 6.73 -1.92
CA TYR A 109 21.80 7.97 -1.45
C TYR A 109 21.30 8.75 -2.66
N ALA A 110 20.07 9.24 -2.61
CA ALA A 110 19.45 10.03 -3.66
C ALA A 110 18.82 11.29 -3.04
N ARG A 111 18.88 12.41 -3.75
CA ARG A 111 18.25 13.67 -3.31
C ARG A 111 16.76 13.68 -3.61
N ASP A 112 16.39 13.13 -4.75
CA ASP A 112 15.00 13.07 -5.20
C ASP A 112 14.72 11.82 -6.06
N LYS A 113 13.46 11.67 -6.46
CA LYS A 113 13.00 10.55 -7.29
C LYS A 113 13.62 10.51 -8.69
N ASN A 114 14.08 11.65 -9.22
CA ASN A 114 14.66 11.70 -10.56
C ASN A 114 16.08 11.13 -10.55
N GLU A 115 16.81 11.38 -9.47
CA GLU A 115 18.15 10.83 -9.27
C GLU A 115 18.11 9.30 -9.13
N VAL A 116 17.04 8.72 -8.56
CA VAL A 116 16.88 7.26 -8.45
C VAL A 116 16.90 6.58 -9.81
N ARG A 117 16.27 7.18 -10.84
CA ARG A 117 16.27 6.62 -12.21
C ARG A 117 17.65 6.55 -12.84
N ILE A 118 18.58 7.40 -12.40
CA ILE A 118 19.97 7.42 -12.87
C ILE A 118 20.80 6.38 -12.12
N LEU A 119 20.54 6.21 -10.82
CA LEU A 119 21.28 5.32 -9.94
C LEU A 119 20.90 3.84 -10.10
N PHE A 120 19.70 3.59 -10.59
CA PHE A 120 19.13 2.25 -10.85
C PHE A 120 18.52 2.22 -12.26
N PRO A 121 19.36 2.20 -13.31
CA PRO A 121 18.92 2.19 -14.70
C PRO A 121 18.14 0.92 -15.08
#